data_0520403cf0b236bbcdc70816c9a2d16c
#
_entry.id   0520403cf0b236bbcdc70816c9a2d16c
#
_cell.length_a   1.000
_cell.length_b   1.000
_cell.length_c   1.000
_cell.angle_alpha   90.00
_cell.angle_beta   90.00
_cell.angle_gamma   90.00
#
_symmetry.space_group_name_H-M   'P 1'
#
loop_
_entity.id
_entity.type
_entity.pdbx_description
1 polymer ?
#
loop_
_entity_poly.entity_id
_entity_poly.type
_entity_poly.pdbx_seq_one_letter_code
_entity_poly.pdbx_strand_id
1 'polypeptide(L)'
;QPITMEQLEESLMLVKGELKGQNPDTGELRIELQDSNRPDLWCCEGIARQIRVKRQGSLASYDFLTTTSKSPKRLNVAPGLEKVRPFVAACAATGYRVTQEGLAQLIQTQEKLAEMFGRKRRTVSIGLYRLAAIEFPVAYDLVKPDEVTFTPLGMDTVMTLGEMLLVHPKGLEFGGILAGQDRLPVLRDAKRQALSFPPIINSREVGEVRVGDDALFVEVTGTDLP
;
A
#
# COMPACT_ATOMS: atom_id res chain seq x y z
N GLN A 1 17.64 15.84 17.77
CA GLN A 1 18.89 16.34 17.16
C GLN A 1 19.14 15.56 15.87
N PRO A 2 19.68 16.21 14.84
CA PRO A 2 20.16 15.51 13.65
C PRO A 2 21.16 14.44 14.02
N ILE A 3 21.06 13.27 13.40
CA ILE A 3 22.01 12.19 13.57
C ILE A 3 23.17 12.40 12.59
N THR A 4 24.43 12.17 13.03
CA THR A 4 25.58 12.19 12.11
C THR A 4 25.63 10.88 11.30
N MET A 5 26.36 10.87 10.17
CA MET A 5 26.51 9.66 9.37
C MET A 5 27.15 8.52 10.16
N GLU A 6 28.18 8.82 10.95
CA GLU A 6 28.84 7.85 11.84
C GLU A 6 27.87 7.24 12.87
N GLN A 7 27.04 8.09 13.51
CA GLN A 7 26.01 7.63 14.43
C GLN A 7 24.90 6.83 13.74
N LEU A 8 24.62 7.13 12.47
CA LEU A 8 23.68 6.35 11.67
C LEU A 8 24.25 4.96 11.38
N GLU A 9 25.49 4.88 10.91
CA GLU A 9 26.17 3.60 10.63
C GLU A 9 26.22 2.71 11.87
N GLU A 10 26.64 3.26 13.02
CA GLU A 10 26.62 2.54 14.29
C GLU A 10 25.22 2.04 14.66
N SER A 11 24.21 2.88 14.45
CA SER A 11 22.81 2.53 14.73
C SER A 11 22.26 1.47 13.79
N LEU A 12 22.68 1.46 12.52
CA LEU A 12 22.27 0.47 11.53
C LEU A 12 22.75 -0.95 11.88
N MET A 13 23.85 -1.09 12.61
CA MET A 13 24.32 -2.40 13.10
C MET A 13 23.26 -3.12 13.95
N LEU A 14 22.37 -2.40 14.63
CA LEU A 14 21.29 -2.97 15.43
C LEU A 14 20.24 -3.70 14.60
N VAL A 15 20.16 -3.38 13.33
CA VAL A 15 19.21 -3.99 12.36
C VAL A 15 19.95 -4.80 11.27
N LYS A 16 21.23 -5.09 11.46
CA LYS A 16 22.11 -5.69 10.45
C LYS A 16 22.11 -4.89 9.14
N GLY A 17 22.06 -3.58 9.26
CA GLY A 17 22.05 -2.65 8.14
C GLY A 17 23.43 -2.09 7.86
N GLU A 18 23.73 -1.86 6.61
CA GLU A 18 24.93 -1.21 6.12
C GLU A 18 24.58 -0.03 5.23
N LEU A 19 25.26 1.10 5.44
CA LEU A 19 25.17 2.23 4.53
C LEU A 19 26.01 1.94 3.28
N LYS A 20 25.36 1.86 2.11
CA LYS A 20 26.04 1.58 0.83
C LYS A 20 26.35 2.83 0.02
N GLY A 21 25.81 3.96 0.40
CA GLY A 21 26.08 5.23 -0.25
C GLY A 21 24.99 6.26 -0.05
N GLN A 22 25.24 7.43 -0.59
CA GLN A 22 24.32 8.56 -0.63
C GLN A 22 24.26 9.10 -2.05
N ASN A 23 23.04 9.38 -2.53
CA ASN A 23 22.86 10.12 -3.77
C ASN A 23 23.25 11.58 -3.53
N PRO A 24 24.24 12.13 -4.28
CA PRO A 24 24.72 13.49 -4.04
C PRO A 24 23.69 14.57 -4.42
N ASP A 25 22.77 14.27 -5.34
CA ASP A 25 21.80 15.25 -5.85
C ASP A 25 20.55 15.32 -4.96
N THR A 26 20.09 14.18 -4.44
CA THR A 26 18.86 14.09 -3.65
C THR A 26 19.11 13.95 -2.16
N GLY A 27 20.32 13.61 -1.74
CA GLY A 27 20.65 13.26 -0.35
C GLY A 27 20.11 11.88 0.10
N GLU A 28 19.46 11.13 -0.78
CA GLU A 28 18.88 9.82 -0.49
C GLU A 28 19.97 8.82 -0.09
N LEU A 29 19.73 8.10 1.01
CA LEU A 29 20.65 7.09 1.54
C LEU A 29 20.26 5.70 1.06
N ARG A 30 21.26 4.97 0.56
CA ARG A 30 21.10 3.55 0.21
C ARG A 30 21.53 2.69 1.38
N ILE A 31 20.55 2.04 2.01
CA ILE A 31 20.77 1.12 3.13
C ILE A 31 20.48 -0.30 2.66
N GLU A 32 21.41 -1.21 2.92
CA GLU A 32 21.24 -2.63 2.70
C GLU A 32 21.03 -3.33 4.03
N LEU A 33 19.98 -4.15 4.14
CA LEU A 33 19.72 -4.99 5.29
C LEU A 33 20.11 -6.43 4.97
N GLN A 34 20.97 -7.02 5.79
CA GLN A 34 21.39 -8.40 5.65
C GLN A 34 20.46 -9.34 6.39
N ASP A 35 20.14 -10.49 5.78
CA ASP A 35 19.31 -11.56 6.37
C ASP A 35 17.97 -11.09 6.95
N SER A 36 17.33 -10.11 6.33
CA SER A 36 16.13 -9.54 6.88
C SER A 36 14.87 -10.26 6.39
N ASN A 37 14.33 -11.14 7.22
CA ASN A 37 12.96 -11.64 7.13
C ASN A 37 11.97 -10.77 7.94
N ARG A 38 12.37 -9.52 8.26
CA ARG A 38 11.60 -8.55 9.02
C ARG A 38 11.08 -7.45 8.10
N PRO A 39 9.87 -7.62 7.49
CA PRO A 39 9.29 -6.63 6.58
C PRO A 39 9.11 -5.24 7.20
N ASP A 40 8.93 -5.18 8.52
CA ASP A 40 8.85 -3.94 9.28
C ASP A 40 10.12 -3.08 9.24
N LEU A 41 11.27 -3.66 8.88
CA LEU A 41 12.53 -2.93 8.72
C LEU A 41 12.80 -2.46 7.28
N TRP A 42 11.93 -2.79 6.33
CA TRP A 42 12.13 -2.38 4.93
C TRP A 42 11.79 -0.91 4.63
N CYS A 43 11.51 -0.14 5.67
CA CYS A 43 11.27 1.30 5.61
C CYS A 43 12.04 2.04 6.71
N CYS A 44 12.25 3.33 6.52
CA CYS A 44 13.01 4.14 7.48
C CYS A 44 12.30 4.24 8.84
N GLU A 45 10.97 4.25 8.87
CA GLU A 45 10.18 4.30 10.11
C GLU A 45 10.37 3.05 10.97
N GLY A 46 10.44 1.88 10.33
CA GLY A 46 10.68 0.62 11.04
C GLY A 46 12.10 0.55 11.62
N ILE A 47 13.10 0.97 10.86
CA ILE A 47 14.49 1.08 11.33
C ILE A 47 14.56 2.07 12.51
N ALA A 48 13.99 3.26 12.35
CA ALA A 48 13.97 4.28 13.39
C ALA A 48 13.26 3.79 14.67
N ARG A 49 12.15 3.06 14.52
CA ARG A 49 11.46 2.42 15.64
C ARG A 49 12.35 1.43 16.38
N GLN A 50 13.07 0.57 15.68
CA GLN A 50 13.98 -0.41 16.29
C GLN A 50 15.11 0.26 17.03
N ILE A 51 15.72 1.30 16.46
CA ILE A 51 16.78 2.09 17.10
C ILE A 51 16.24 2.77 18.36
N ARG A 52 15.05 3.37 18.29
CA ARG A 52 14.40 4.02 19.44
C ARG A 52 14.15 3.03 20.57
N VAL A 53 13.61 1.84 20.25
CA VAL A 53 13.38 0.77 21.26
C VAL A 53 14.68 0.40 21.96
N LYS A 54 15.77 0.25 21.21
CA LYS A 54 17.07 -0.07 21.81
C LYS A 54 17.58 1.04 22.74
N ARG A 55 17.39 2.32 22.36
CA ARG A 55 17.85 3.45 23.16
C ARG A 55 16.98 3.73 24.40
N GLN A 56 15.69 3.51 24.31
CA GLN A 56 14.74 3.82 25.37
C GLN A 56 14.38 2.62 26.27
N GLY A 57 14.71 1.40 25.84
CA GLY A 57 14.43 0.17 26.57
C GLY A 57 12.96 -0.26 26.60
N SER A 58 12.08 0.41 25.82
CA SER A 58 10.65 0.12 25.81
C SER A 58 10.06 0.22 24.41
N LEU A 59 9.04 -0.60 24.12
CA LEU A 59 8.20 -0.44 22.96
C LEU A 59 7.30 0.79 23.13
N ALA A 60 7.12 1.55 22.06
CA ALA A 60 6.07 2.57 22.06
C ALA A 60 4.70 1.88 22.10
N SER A 61 3.81 2.34 22.97
CA SER A 61 2.40 2.01 22.89
C SER A 61 1.76 2.79 21.76
N TYR A 62 0.90 2.12 21.01
CA TYR A 62 0.11 2.74 19.95
C TYR A 62 -1.35 2.64 20.36
N ASP A 63 -1.84 3.61 21.12
CA ASP A 63 -3.18 3.62 21.70
C ASP A 63 -4.27 3.48 20.64
N PHE A 64 -4.04 3.96 19.42
CA PHE A 64 -4.97 3.81 18.32
C PHE A 64 -5.17 2.34 17.87
N LEU A 65 -4.25 1.43 18.17
CA LEU A 65 -4.41 -0.01 17.89
C LEU A 65 -5.30 -0.71 18.91
N THR A 66 -5.41 -0.15 20.11
CA THR A 66 -6.22 -0.71 21.21
C THR A 66 -7.60 -0.06 21.29
N THR A 67 -7.78 1.11 20.66
CA THR A 67 -9.05 1.82 20.67
C THR A 67 -9.98 1.24 19.62
N THR A 68 -10.97 0.48 20.06
CA THR A 68 -12.10 0.07 19.21
C THR A 68 -13.01 1.26 18.93
N SER A 69 -12.63 2.13 18.02
CA SER A 69 -13.56 3.16 17.57
C SER A 69 -14.62 2.49 16.69
N LYS A 70 -15.88 2.72 17.00
CA LYS A 70 -16.99 2.40 16.09
C LYS A 70 -16.96 3.40 14.93
N SER A 71 -16.02 3.20 14.01
CA SER A 71 -15.97 4.03 12.81
C SER A 71 -17.28 3.86 12.03
N PRO A 72 -17.92 4.94 11.58
CA PRO A 72 -19.04 4.86 10.65
C PRO A 72 -18.61 4.40 9.25
N LYS A 73 -17.30 4.42 8.97
CA LYS A 73 -16.73 3.96 7.70
C LYS A 73 -16.78 2.44 7.63
N ARG A 74 -17.38 1.92 6.57
CA ARG A 74 -17.57 0.48 6.35
C ARG A 74 -16.99 0.09 5.00
N LEU A 75 -16.44 -1.13 4.95
CA LEU A 75 -16.11 -1.83 3.72
C LEU A 75 -17.00 -3.06 3.66
N ASN A 76 -17.83 -3.15 2.62
CA ASN A 76 -18.74 -4.26 2.37
C ASN A 76 -18.10 -5.22 1.36
N VAL A 77 -18.14 -6.51 1.63
CA VAL A 77 -17.57 -7.56 0.78
C VAL A 77 -18.69 -8.31 0.09
N ALA A 78 -18.66 -8.36 -1.24
CA ALA A 78 -19.65 -9.08 -2.00
C ALA A 78 -19.40 -10.61 -1.97
N PRO A 79 -20.46 -11.43 -2.09
CA PRO A 79 -20.31 -12.87 -2.23
C PRO A 79 -19.58 -13.23 -3.53
N GLY A 80 -18.87 -14.35 -3.52
CA GLY A 80 -18.10 -14.85 -4.68
C GLY A 80 -16.60 -14.49 -4.63
N LEU A 81 -16.22 -13.48 -3.85
CA LEU A 81 -14.82 -13.09 -3.68
C LEU A 81 -13.97 -14.18 -3.02
N GLU A 82 -14.59 -15.07 -2.27
CA GLU A 82 -13.93 -16.22 -1.64
C GLU A 82 -13.24 -17.16 -2.64
N LYS A 83 -13.63 -17.11 -3.91
CA LYS A 83 -13.04 -17.91 -5.01
C LYS A 83 -11.98 -17.16 -5.80
N VAL A 84 -11.89 -15.85 -5.66
CA VAL A 84 -11.01 -14.99 -6.46
C VAL A 84 -9.91 -14.39 -5.62
N ARG A 85 -10.32 -13.59 -4.61
CA ARG A 85 -9.39 -12.89 -3.69
C ARG A 85 -10.13 -12.61 -2.39
N PRO A 86 -10.19 -13.61 -1.48
CA PRO A 86 -11.16 -13.67 -0.38
C PRO A 86 -10.96 -12.64 0.71
N PHE A 87 -9.72 -12.24 0.95
CA PHE A 87 -9.43 -11.44 2.13
C PHE A 87 -9.26 -9.97 1.79
N VAL A 88 -9.85 -9.12 2.62
CA VAL A 88 -9.67 -7.68 2.59
C VAL A 88 -9.63 -7.12 4.00
N ALA A 89 -8.70 -6.23 4.25
CA ALA A 89 -8.64 -5.41 5.45
C ALA A 89 -8.41 -3.96 5.04
N ALA A 90 -8.96 -3.03 5.82
CA ALA A 90 -8.77 -1.62 5.53
C ALA A 90 -8.75 -0.77 6.79
N CYS A 91 -8.04 0.34 6.73
CA CYS A 91 -8.04 1.35 7.77
C CYS A 91 -8.01 2.76 7.19
N ALA A 92 -8.47 3.72 7.99
CA ALA A 92 -8.28 5.14 7.72
C ALA A 92 -7.19 5.67 8.65
N ALA A 93 -6.15 6.27 8.09
CA ALA A 93 -5.07 6.92 8.82
C ALA A 93 -5.19 8.43 8.68
N THR A 94 -5.16 9.15 9.80
CA THR A 94 -5.27 10.62 9.87
C THR A 94 -4.20 11.20 10.77
N GLY A 95 -4.00 12.51 10.70
CA GLY A 95 -3.04 13.19 11.57
C GLY A 95 -1.60 13.20 11.05
N TYR A 96 -1.39 12.81 9.79
CA TYR A 96 -0.11 12.90 9.11
C TYR A 96 -0.31 13.64 7.78
N ARG A 97 0.50 14.65 7.54
CA ARG A 97 0.50 15.36 6.26
C ARG A 97 1.57 14.77 5.35
N VAL A 98 1.15 14.28 4.20
CA VAL A 98 2.05 13.66 3.21
C VAL A 98 3.02 14.71 2.67
N THR A 99 4.31 14.49 2.87
CA THR A 99 5.41 15.25 2.25
C THR A 99 5.90 14.54 0.99
N GLN A 100 6.76 15.17 0.22
CA GLN A 100 7.37 14.55 -0.96
C GLN A 100 8.16 13.28 -0.59
N GLU A 101 8.98 13.37 0.45
CA GLU A 101 9.78 12.25 0.97
C GLU A 101 8.87 11.18 1.58
N GLY A 102 7.84 11.58 2.32
CA GLY A 102 6.86 10.67 2.90
C GLY A 102 6.09 9.91 1.83
N LEU A 103 5.70 10.56 0.73
CA LEU A 103 5.04 9.89 -0.40
C LEU A 103 5.96 8.86 -1.04
N ALA A 104 7.22 9.21 -1.29
CA ALA A 104 8.21 8.28 -1.85
C ALA A 104 8.40 7.05 -0.94
N GLN A 105 8.48 7.25 0.38
CA GLN A 105 8.59 6.16 1.36
C GLN A 105 7.34 5.28 1.40
N LEU A 106 6.14 5.86 1.37
CA LEU A 106 4.88 5.11 1.33
C LEU A 106 4.80 4.21 0.10
N ILE A 107 5.09 4.76 -1.09
CA ILE A 107 5.10 4.01 -2.35
C ILE A 107 6.16 2.90 -2.30
N GLN A 108 7.38 3.22 -1.89
CA GLN A 108 8.48 2.25 -1.82
C GLN A 108 8.15 1.10 -0.84
N THR A 109 7.58 1.41 0.32
CA THR A 109 7.19 0.42 1.32
C THR A 109 6.09 -0.48 0.79
N GLN A 110 5.05 0.09 0.17
CA GLN A 110 3.97 -0.63 -0.47
C GLN A 110 4.49 -1.60 -1.55
N GLU A 111 5.37 -1.11 -2.43
CA GLU A 111 5.94 -1.93 -3.51
C GLU A 111 6.81 -3.07 -2.97
N LYS A 112 7.70 -2.80 -2.01
CA LYS A 112 8.52 -3.84 -1.37
C LYS A 112 7.68 -4.92 -0.69
N LEU A 113 6.65 -4.52 0.05
CA LEU A 113 5.74 -5.46 0.71
C LEU A 113 4.95 -6.29 -0.30
N ALA A 114 4.41 -5.67 -1.34
CA ALA A 114 3.65 -6.37 -2.38
C ALA A 114 4.52 -7.30 -3.24
N GLU A 115 5.77 -6.89 -3.53
CA GLU A 115 6.71 -7.68 -4.33
C GLU A 115 7.25 -8.89 -3.56
N MET A 116 7.76 -8.66 -2.36
CA MET A 116 8.48 -9.68 -1.59
C MET A 116 7.51 -10.49 -0.73
N PHE A 117 6.87 -9.87 0.25
CA PHE A 117 5.93 -10.53 1.16
C PHE A 117 4.67 -10.97 0.42
N GLY A 118 4.14 -10.13 -0.45
CA GLY A 118 2.99 -10.39 -1.30
C GLY A 118 3.27 -11.34 -2.48
N ARG A 119 4.50 -11.84 -2.64
CA ARG A 119 4.91 -12.75 -3.74
C ARG A 119 4.47 -12.20 -5.11
N LYS A 120 4.89 -10.97 -5.42
CA LYS A 120 4.48 -10.24 -6.62
C LYS A 120 2.96 -10.05 -6.66
N ARG A 121 2.38 -9.55 -5.59
CA ARG A 121 0.94 -9.29 -5.39
C ARG A 121 0.04 -10.53 -5.40
N ARG A 122 0.57 -11.73 -5.50
CA ARG A 122 -0.22 -12.97 -5.53
C ARG A 122 -0.94 -13.18 -4.21
N THR A 123 -0.22 -13.16 -3.09
CA THR A 123 -0.78 -13.40 -1.76
C THR A 123 -1.30 -12.14 -1.11
N VAL A 124 -0.61 -11.00 -1.29
CA VAL A 124 -1.00 -9.71 -0.70
C VAL A 124 -0.73 -8.59 -1.70
N SER A 125 -1.68 -7.68 -1.84
CA SER A 125 -1.51 -6.37 -2.46
C SER A 125 -2.03 -5.27 -1.54
N ILE A 126 -1.49 -4.07 -1.68
CA ILE A 126 -1.79 -2.92 -0.83
C ILE A 126 -2.21 -1.76 -1.72
N GLY A 127 -3.33 -1.12 -1.39
CA GLY A 127 -3.80 0.11 -2.01
C GLY A 127 -3.69 1.28 -1.04
N LEU A 128 -3.24 2.42 -1.54
CA LEU A 128 -3.21 3.70 -0.83
C LEU A 128 -4.10 4.69 -1.58
N TYR A 129 -4.98 5.37 -0.87
CA TYR A 129 -5.98 6.26 -1.45
C TYR A 129 -6.12 7.54 -0.66
N ARG A 130 -6.59 8.59 -1.31
CA ARG A 130 -6.96 9.85 -0.67
C ARG A 130 -8.27 9.68 0.08
N LEU A 131 -8.24 9.63 1.41
CA LEU A 131 -9.45 9.43 2.21
C LEU A 131 -10.53 10.48 1.94
N ALA A 132 -10.14 11.73 1.72
CA ALA A 132 -11.04 12.84 1.44
C ALA A 132 -11.81 12.72 0.11
N ALA A 133 -11.35 11.87 -0.81
CA ALA A 133 -12.00 11.63 -2.10
C ALA A 133 -12.99 10.46 -2.09
N ILE A 134 -13.13 9.75 -0.95
CA ILE A 134 -13.92 8.51 -0.85
C ILE A 134 -15.22 8.76 -0.11
N GLU A 135 -16.35 8.38 -0.68
CA GLU A 135 -17.62 8.29 0.03
C GLU A 135 -17.89 6.86 0.53
N PHE A 136 -18.11 6.74 1.83
CA PHE A 136 -18.43 5.45 2.47
C PHE A 136 -19.92 5.12 2.42
N PRO A 137 -20.30 3.82 2.37
CA PRO A 137 -19.46 2.64 2.45
C PRO A 137 -18.66 2.37 1.16
N VAL A 138 -17.48 1.79 1.31
CA VAL A 138 -16.72 1.19 0.20
C VAL A 138 -17.26 -0.22 -0.04
N ALA A 139 -17.40 -0.61 -1.30
CA ALA A 139 -17.77 -1.96 -1.70
C ALA A 139 -16.58 -2.66 -2.36
N TYR A 140 -16.27 -3.88 -1.92
CA TYR A 140 -15.37 -4.79 -2.57
C TYR A 140 -16.21 -5.81 -3.33
N ASP A 141 -16.28 -5.67 -4.65
CA ASP A 141 -17.22 -6.35 -5.53
C ASP A 141 -16.53 -7.23 -6.58
N LEU A 142 -17.32 -8.09 -7.22
CA LEU A 142 -16.98 -8.81 -8.45
C LEU A 142 -17.83 -8.33 -9.62
N VAL A 143 -17.18 -7.87 -10.68
CA VAL A 143 -17.81 -7.32 -11.88
C VAL A 143 -17.33 -8.04 -13.15
N LYS A 144 -18.07 -7.95 -14.24
CA LYS A 144 -17.59 -8.40 -15.55
C LYS A 144 -16.46 -7.50 -16.04
N PRO A 145 -15.55 -7.99 -16.90
CA PRO A 145 -14.41 -7.22 -17.39
C PRO A 145 -14.75 -5.89 -18.07
N ASP A 146 -15.95 -5.79 -18.65
CA ASP A 146 -16.47 -4.63 -19.39
C ASP A 146 -17.45 -3.75 -18.58
N GLU A 147 -17.79 -4.14 -17.34
CA GLU A 147 -18.86 -3.51 -16.56
C GLU A 147 -18.42 -2.20 -15.88
N VAL A 148 -17.14 -2.06 -15.56
CA VAL A 148 -16.59 -0.91 -14.85
C VAL A 148 -15.45 -0.29 -15.63
N THR A 149 -15.46 1.03 -15.71
CA THR A 149 -14.41 1.82 -16.36
C THR A 149 -13.87 2.87 -15.40
N PHE A 150 -12.59 3.17 -15.50
CA PHE A 150 -11.94 4.30 -14.86
C PHE A 150 -10.61 4.63 -15.56
N THR A 151 -10.03 5.78 -15.23
CA THR A 151 -8.68 6.13 -15.68
C THR A 151 -7.66 5.46 -14.74
N PRO A 152 -6.89 4.46 -15.21
CA PRO A 152 -5.89 3.82 -14.34
C PRO A 152 -4.74 4.78 -14.03
N LEU A 153 -4.18 4.67 -12.83
CA LEU A 153 -3.06 5.49 -12.40
C LEU A 153 -1.89 5.37 -13.38
N GLY A 154 -1.34 6.52 -13.79
CA GLY A 154 -0.26 6.61 -14.78
C GLY A 154 -0.74 6.65 -16.24
N MET A 155 -2.05 6.67 -16.48
CA MET A 155 -2.64 6.81 -17.81
C MET A 155 -3.58 8.02 -17.86
N ASP A 156 -3.90 8.48 -19.10
CA ASP A 156 -4.85 9.55 -19.35
C ASP A 156 -6.14 9.06 -20.02
N THR A 157 -6.22 7.78 -20.34
CA THR A 157 -7.35 7.18 -21.05
C THR A 157 -8.19 6.32 -20.11
N VAL A 158 -9.51 6.49 -20.19
CA VAL A 158 -10.48 5.64 -19.50
C VAL A 158 -10.45 4.26 -20.13
N MET A 159 -10.41 3.23 -19.31
CA MET A 159 -10.34 1.81 -19.73
C MET A 159 -11.30 0.96 -18.92
N THR A 160 -11.81 -0.11 -19.54
CA THR A 160 -12.45 -1.22 -18.83
C THR A 160 -11.41 -2.06 -18.08
N LEU A 161 -11.84 -2.87 -17.11
CA LEU A 161 -10.92 -3.80 -16.43
C LEU A 161 -10.30 -4.79 -17.40
N GLY A 162 -11.06 -5.23 -18.40
CA GLY A 162 -10.58 -6.13 -19.45
C GLY A 162 -9.49 -5.50 -20.32
N GLU A 163 -9.68 -4.27 -20.75
CA GLU A 163 -8.66 -3.51 -21.50
C GLU A 163 -7.40 -3.29 -20.67
N MET A 164 -7.55 -2.98 -19.37
CA MET A 164 -6.39 -2.83 -18.47
C MET A 164 -5.53 -4.10 -18.42
N LEU A 165 -6.13 -5.29 -18.43
CA LEU A 165 -5.37 -6.54 -18.45
C LEU A 165 -4.58 -6.74 -19.74
N LEU A 166 -5.05 -6.17 -20.86
CA LEU A 166 -4.46 -6.36 -22.17
C LEU A 166 -3.41 -5.31 -22.55
N VAL A 167 -3.55 -4.06 -22.06
CA VAL A 167 -2.71 -2.95 -22.55
C VAL A 167 -1.99 -2.16 -21.46
N HIS A 168 -2.51 -2.18 -20.21
CA HIS A 168 -1.85 -1.45 -19.12
C HIS A 168 -0.60 -2.22 -18.66
N PRO A 169 0.57 -1.56 -18.44
CA PRO A 169 1.80 -2.25 -17.99
C PRO A 169 1.60 -3.15 -16.77
N LYS A 170 0.86 -2.66 -15.75
CA LYS A 170 0.55 -3.46 -14.55
C LYS A 170 -0.48 -4.58 -14.84
N GLY A 171 -1.34 -4.41 -15.82
CA GLY A 171 -2.23 -5.47 -16.29
C GLY A 171 -1.46 -6.61 -16.96
N LEU A 172 -0.51 -6.28 -17.83
CA LEU A 172 0.37 -7.25 -18.49
C LEU A 172 1.26 -7.97 -17.47
N GLU A 173 1.77 -7.25 -16.44
CA GLU A 173 2.65 -7.79 -15.42
C GLU A 173 1.90 -8.72 -14.43
N PHE A 174 0.73 -8.30 -13.95
CA PHE A 174 0.02 -8.96 -12.84
C PHE A 174 -1.29 -9.64 -13.25
N GLY A 175 -1.78 -9.44 -14.46
CA GLY A 175 -3.07 -9.99 -14.93
C GLY A 175 -3.15 -11.51 -14.83
N GLY A 176 -2.02 -12.21 -14.95
CA GLY A 176 -1.95 -13.66 -14.75
C GLY A 176 -2.41 -14.13 -13.35
N ILE A 177 -2.49 -13.25 -12.36
CA ILE A 177 -3.04 -13.57 -11.01
C ILE A 177 -4.55 -13.83 -11.09
N LEU A 178 -5.24 -13.18 -12.04
CA LEU A 178 -6.68 -13.28 -12.24
C LEU A 178 -7.05 -14.16 -13.44
N ALA A 179 -6.11 -14.91 -13.99
CA ALA A 179 -6.35 -15.76 -15.15
C ALA A 179 -7.45 -16.80 -14.88
N GLY A 180 -8.35 -16.97 -15.83
CA GLY A 180 -9.47 -17.92 -15.73
C GLY A 180 -10.66 -17.42 -14.89
N GLN A 181 -10.64 -16.18 -14.43
CA GLN A 181 -11.77 -15.58 -13.73
C GLN A 181 -12.72 -14.89 -14.71
N ASP A 182 -14.01 -15.25 -14.68
CA ASP A 182 -15.07 -14.61 -15.49
C ASP A 182 -15.49 -13.25 -14.91
N ARG A 183 -15.23 -13.04 -13.63
CA ARG A 183 -15.51 -11.80 -12.91
C ARG A 183 -14.25 -11.32 -12.17
N LEU A 184 -14.05 -10.03 -12.16
CA LEU A 184 -12.85 -9.37 -11.67
C LEU A 184 -13.14 -8.55 -10.40
N PRO A 185 -12.25 -8.54 -9.43
CA PRO A 185 -12.44 -7.78 -8.21
C PRO A 185 -12.28 -6.27 -8.45
N VAL A 186 -13.11 -5.48 -7.81
CA VAL A 186 -13.07 -4.01 -7.88
C VAL A 186 -13.44 -3.42 -6.53
N LEU A 187 -12.76 -2.35 -6.15
CA LEU A 187 -13.16 -1.49 -5.02
C LEU A 187 -13.87 -0.26 -5.56
N ARG A 188 -15.05 0.04 -5.00
CA ARG A 188 -15.86 1.21 -5.35
C ARG A 188 -16.38 1.89 -4.12
N ASP A 189 -16.53 3.20 -4.18
CA ASP A 189 -17.16 3.99 -3.13
C ASP A 189 -18.71 3.97 -3.22
N ALA A 190 -19.37 4.70 -2.31
CA ALA A 190 -20.84 4.78 -2.28
C ALA A 190 -21.43 5.42 -3.54
N LYS A 191 -20.69 6.26 -4.26
CA LYS A 191 -21.07 6.82 -5.56
C LYS A 191 -20.78 5.89 -6.74
N ARG A 192 -20.29 4.66 -6.45
CA ARG A 192 -19.86 3.67 -7.44
C ARG A 192 -18.61 4.10 -8.24
N GLN A 193 -17.89 5.11 -7.78
CA GLN A 193 -16.61 5.50 -8.35
C GLN A 193 -15.56 4.43 -8.02
N ALA A 194 -14.80 3.98 -9.02
CA ALA A 194 -13.78 2.98 -8.81
C ALA A 194 -12.59 3.56 -8.03
N LEU A 195 -12.19 2.88 -6.95
CA LEU A 195 -10.96 3.16 -6.22
C LEU A 195 -9.79 2.42 -6.88
N SER A 196 -10.02 1.14 -7.18
CA SER A 196 -8.98 0.29 -7.76
C SER A 196 -9.55 -0.97 -8.37
N PHE A 197 -8.69 -1.63 -9.13
CA PHE A 197 -8.80 -2.98 -9.64
C PHE A 197 -7.72 -3.87 -8.97
N PRO A 198 -7.97 -4.41 -7.76
CA PRO A 198 -6.99 -5.26 -7.08
C PRO A 198 -6.74 -6.57 -7.82
N PRO A 199 -5.52 -7.08 -7.86
CA PRO A 199 -4.28 -6.50 -7.38
C PRO A 199 -3.52 -5.68 -8.43
N ILE A 200 -4.20 -5.19 -9.46
CA ILE A 200 -3.61 -4.62 -10.68
C ILE A 200 -3.22 -3.15 -10.49
N ILE A 201 -4.22 -2.26 -10.34
CA ILE A 201 -3.98 -0.82 -10.40
C ILE A 201 -5.06 0.00 -9.69
N ASN A 202 -4.66 1.13 -9.11
CA ASN A 202 -5.57 2.13 -8.57
C ASN A 202 -6.13 3.04 -9.67
N SER A 203 -7.29 3.66 -9.40
CA SER A 203 -7.79 4.74 -10.23
C SER A 203 -6.99 6.01 -10.00
N ARG A 204 -6.89 6.84 -11.02
CA ARG A 204 -6.26 8.16 -10.95
C ARG A 204 -7.06 9.14 -10.09
N GLU A 205 -8.38 9.07 -10.15
CA GLU A 205 -9.29 10.03 -9.50
C GLU A 205 -9.24 9.94 -7.98
N VAL A 206 -9.20 8.72 -7.44
CA VAL A 206 -9.28 8.46 -6.00
C VAL A 206 -8.01 7.83 -5.46
N GLY A 207 -7.34 7.00 -6.26
CA GLY A 207 -6.20 6.20 -5.85
C GLY A 207 -4.84 6.91 -5.92
N GLU A 208 -4.79 8.16 -6.39
CA GLU A 208 -3.55 8.93 -6.46
C GLU A 208 -3.35 9.75 -5.19
N VAL A 209 -2.55 9.24 -4.24
CA VAL A 209 -2.12 10.01 -3.06
C VAL A 209 -1.20 11.14 -3.49
N ARG A 210 -1.39 12.33 -2.92
CA ARG A 210 -0.65 13.55 -3.29
C ARG A 210 0.04 14.17 -2.09
N VAL A 211 1.10 14.91 -2.37
CA VAL A 211 1.73 15.77 -1.36
C VAL A 211 0.69 16.77 -0.84
N GLY A 212 0.60 16.87 0.48
CA GLY A 212 -0.38 17.71 1.17
C GLY A 212 -1.62 16.97 1.67
N ASP A 213 -1.88 15.74 1.22
CA ASP A 213 -2.96 14.92 1.79
C ASP A 213 -2.68 14.67 3.28
N ASP A 214 -3.71 14.79 4.11
CA ASP A 214 -3.63 14.65 5.58
C ASP A 214 -4.39 13.44 6.13
N ALA A 215 -5.03 12.71 5.22
CA ALA A 215 -5.79 11.52 5.56
C ALA A 215 -5.73 10.49 4.43
N LEU A 216 -5.39 9.26 4.77
CA LEU A 216 -5.25 8.14 3.86
C LEU A 216 -6.27 7.05 4.18
N PHE A 217 -6.79 6.41 3.15
CA PHE A 217 -7.42 5.11 3.26
C PHE A 217 -6.42 4.07 2.75
N VAL A 218 -6.15 3.08 3.58
CA VAL A 218 -5.23 1.98 3.26
C VAL A 218 -6.06 0.71 3.18
N GLU A 219 -5.89 -0.02 2.10
CA GLU A 219 -6.54 -1.30 1.89
C GLU A 219 -5.48 -2.36 1.61
N VAL A 220 -5.74 -3.56 2.08
CA VAL A 220 -4.95 -4.76 1.80
C VAL A 220 -5.91 -5.85 1.32
N THR A 221 -5.69 -6.37 0.12
CA THR A 221 -6.40 -7.56 -0.37
C THR A 221 -5.45 -8.74 -0.49
N GLY A 222 -5.96 -9.96 -0.31
CA GLY A 222 -5.12 -11.15 -0.33
C GLY A 222 -5.86 -12.44 -0.60
N THR A 223 -5.04 -13.49 -0.87
CA THR A 223 -5.48 -14.88 -1.07
C THR A 223 -5.17 -15.76 0.15
N ASP A 224 -4.18 -15.38 0.96
CA ASP A 224 -3.79 -16.08 2.16
C ASP A 224 -3.98 -15.19 3.39
N LEU A 225 -4.40 -15.79 4.51
CA LEU A 225 -4.26 -15.20 5.83
C LEU A 225 -2.84 -15.47 6.33
N PRO A 226 -2.19 -14.49 6.98
CA PRO A 226 -0.90 -14.70 7.61
C PRO A 226 -0.98 -15.66 8.79
#